data_81eded8fd08f54215aeb9add7becfceb
#
_entry.id   81eded8fd08f54215aeb9add7becfceb
#
_cell.length_a   1.000
_cell.length_b   1.000
_cell.length_c   1.000
_cell.angle_alpha   90.00
_cell.angle_beta   90.00
_cell.angle_gamma   90.00
#
_symmetry.space_group_name_H-M   'P 1'
#
loop_
_entity.id
_entity.type
_entity.pdbx_description
1 polymer ?
#
loop_
_entity_poly.entity_id
_entity_poly.type
_entity_poly.pdbx_seq_one_letter_code
_entity_poly.pdbx_strand_id
1 'polypeptide(L)'
;MAENKNQNEQWMLLVLLLKEIADKKGITQGQIAEKTGLIQSNISRFFSLKYKPTLDTFLQVSKAIKVNFFFENQEDKTDLNQCFEKAMEQLGRRVDKLPKN
;
A
#
# COMPACT_ATOMS: atom_id res chain seq x y z
N MET A 1 -17.48 14.28 15.37
CA MET A 1 -16.69 13.62 16.41
C MET A 1 -15.27 13.41 15.95
N ALA A 2 -14.34 13.54 16.86
CA ALA A 2 -12.93 13.42 16.53
C ALA A 2 -12.59 12.03 15.99
N GLU A 3 -13.25 11.01 16.51
CA GLU A 3 -12.99 9.65 16.09
C GLU A 3 -13.31 9.46 14.62
N ASN A 4 -14.41 10.03 14.18
CA ASN A 4 -14.80 9.88 12.77
C ASN A 4 -13.80 10.56 11.86
N LYS A 5 -13.27 11.70 12.27
CA LYS A 5 -12.24 12.35 11.49
C LYS A 5 -11.00 11.48 11.37
N ASN A 6 -10.59 10.87 12.48
CA ASN A 6 -9.40 10.04 12.47
C ASN A 6 -9.57 8.85 11.55
N GLN A 7 -10.74 8.21 11.55
CA GLN A 7 -11.01 7.10 10.66
C GLN A 7 -10.97 7.53 9.21
N ASN A 8 -11.52 8.71 8.91
CA ASN A 8 -11.56 9.18 7.54
C ASN A 8 -10.19 9.60 7.04
N GLU A 9 -9.27 9.87 7.93
CA GLU A 9 -7.94 10.34 7.57
C GLU A 9 -6.88 9.26 7.65
N GLN A 10 -7.29 8.03 7.94
CA GLN A 10 -6.31 6.96 8.06
C GLN A 10 -5.52 6.72 6.78
N TRP A 11 -6.16 6.94 5.62
CA TRP A 11 -5.45 6.81 4.36
C TRP A 11 -4.30 7.80 4.26
N MET A 12 -4.44 8.97 4.89
CA MET A 12 -3.36 9.95 4.86
C MET A 12 -2.12 9.43 5.58
N LEU A 13 -2.33 8.75 6.70
CA LEU A 13 -1.21 8.16 7.43
C LEU A 13 -0.50 7.14 6.55
N LEU A 14 -1.26 6.30 5.86
CA LEU A 14 -0.66 5.30 4.99
C LEU A 14 0.15 5.92 3.88
N VAL A 15 -0.37 6.98 3.27
CA VAL A 15 0.37 7.66 2.20
C VAL A 15 1.64 8.30 2.74
N LEU A 16 1.54 8.94 3.91
CA LEU A 16 2.72 9.57 4.52
C LEU A 16 3.76 8.54 4.92
N LEU A 17 3.34 7.35 5.34
CA LEU A 17 4.29 6.28 5.62
C LEU A 17 5.06 5.89 4.38
N LEU A 18 4.36 5.77 3.24
CA LEU A 18 5.05 5.48 1.99
C LEU A 18 6.06 6.57 1.65
N LYS A 19 5.67 7.82 1.88
CA LYS A 19 6.58 8.94 1.61
C LYS A 19 7.83 8.84 2.47
N GLU A 20 7.66 8.58 3.76
CA GLU A 20 8.80 8.48 4.66
C GLU A 20 9.70 7.32 4.28
N ILE A 21 9.11 6.20 3.89
CA ILE A 21 9.92 5.06 3.49
C ILE A 21 10.68 5.36 2.22
N ALA A 22 10.04 6.00 1.25
CA ALA A 22 10.72 6.37 0.01
C ALA A 22 11.88 7.33 0.29
N ASP A 23 11.64 8.31 1.17
CA ASP A 23 12.69 9.26 1.53
C ASP A 23 13.86 8.54 2.19
N LYS A 24 13.58 7.63 3.09
CA LYS A 24 14.64 6.88 3.77
C LYS A 24 15.43 6.02 2.81
N LYS A 25 14.79 5.49 1.78
CA LYS A 25 15.46 4.66 0.78
C LYS A 25 16.11 5.49 -0.31
N GLY A 26 15.91 6.81 -0.31
CA GLY A 26 16.47 7.66 -1.34
C GLY A 26 15.78 7.52 -2.68
N ILE A 27 14.53 7.09 -2.68
CA ILE A 27 13.78 6.91 -3.91
C ILE A 27 13.01 8.19 -4.21
N THR A 28 13.25 8.76 -5.39
CA THR A 28 12.64 10.02 -5.77
C THR A 28 11.30 9.81 -6.42
N GLN A 29 10.51 10.89 -6.48
CA GLN A 29 9.22 10.84 -7.15
C GLN A 29 9.38 10.54 -8.64
N GLY A 30 10.45 11.03 -9.25
CA GLY A 30 10.73 10.72 -10.63
C GLY A 30 10.96 9.23 -10.84
N GLN A 31 11.70 8.60 -9.92
CA GLN A 31 11.94 7.17 -10.01
C GLN A 31 10.64 6.37 -9.83
N ILE A 32 9.78 6.84 -8.93
CA ILE A 32 8.49 6.17 -8.74
C ILE A 32 7.65 6.30 -10.01
N ALA A 33 7.62 7.49 -10.59
CA ALA A 33 6.87 7.71 -11.82
C ALA A 33 7.39 6.79 -12.94
N GLU A 34 8.70 6.67 -13.04
CA GLU A 34 9.31 5.83 -14.06
C GLU A 34 8.90 4.37 -13.87
N LYS A 35 8.93 3.89 -12.65
CA LYS A 35 8.62 2.49 -12.38
C LYS A 35 7.14 2.17 -12.51
N THR A 36 6.28 3.12 -12.19
CA THR A 36 4.83 2.88 -12.23
C THR A 36 4.23 3.21 -13.57
N GLY A 37 4.90 4.03 -14.38
CA GLY A 37 4.29 4.56 -15.59
C GLY A 37 3.34 5.71 -15.33
N LEU A 38 3.23 6.16 -14.10
CA LEU A 38 2.38 7.29 -13.75
C LEU A 38 3.13 8.59 -14.00
N ILE A 39 2.36 9.65 -14.22
CA ILE A 39 2.94 10.97 -14.45
C ILE A 39 3.50 11.50 -13.13
N GLN A 40 4.70 12.10 -13.19
CA GLN A 40 5.35 12.55 -11.97
C GLN A 40 4.52 13.57 -11.21
N SER A 41 3.79 14.44 -11.89
CA SER A 41 2.93 15.40 -11.20
C SER A 41 1.84 14.69 -10.40
N ASN A 42 1.37 13.55 -10.89
CA ASN A 42 0.39 12.76 -10.12
C ASN A 42 1.03 12.12 -8.89
N ILE A 43 2.28 11.70 -9.00
CA ILE A 43 3.00 11.18 -7.82
C ILE A 43 3.15 12.27 -6.78
N SER A 44 3.50 13.48 -7.23
CA SER A 44 3.64 14.61 -6.32
C SER A 44 2.32 14.92 -5.60
N ARG A 45 1.21 14.90 -6.35
CA ARG A 45 -0.10 15.14 -5.77
C ARG A 45 -0.51 14.03 -4.81
N PHE A 46 -0.13 12.81 -5.13
CA PHE A 46 -0.36 11.66 -4.26
C PHE A 46 0.27 11.92 -2.88
N PHE A 47 1.55 12.26 -2.87
CA PHE A 47 2.28 12.42 -1.61
C PHE A 47 1.92 13.70 -0.88
N SER A 48 1.34 14.68 -1.56
CA SER A 48 0.93 15.92 -0.91
C SER A 48 -0.49 15.84 -0.38
N LEU A 49 -1.14 14.67 -0.49
CA LEU A 49 -2.48 14.44 0.06
C LEU A 49 -3.53 15.33 -0.59
N LYS A 50 -3.33 15.65 -1.86
CA LYS A 50 -4.29 16.48 -2.59
C LYS A 50 -5.59 15.76 -2.88
N TYR A 51 -5.56 14.45 -2.91
CA TYR A 51 -6.75 13.64 -3.17
C TYR A 51 -6.55 12.28 -2.55
N LYS A 52 -7.68 11.61 -2.29
CA LYS A 52 -7.63 10.25 -1.77
C LYS A 52 -7.35 9.31 -2.93
N PRO A 53 -6.22 8.61 -2.91
CA PRO A 53 -5.86 7.75 -4.04
C PRO A 53 -6.75 6.51 -4.11
N THR A 54 -6.84 5.93 -5.29
CA THR A 54 -7.44 4.61 -5.41
C THR A 54 -6.50 3.59 -4.80
N LEU A 55 -7.06 2.46 -4.43
CA LEU A 55 -6.24 1.36 -3.91
C LEU A 55 -5.21 0.94 -4.94
N ASP A 56 -5.60 0.91 -6.22
CA ASP A 56 -4.69 0.49 -7.27
C ASP A 56 -3.46 1.40 -7.33
N THR A 57 -3.67 2.71 -7.30
CA THR A 57 -2.56 3.65 -7.33
C THR A 57 -1.67 3.47 -6.10
N PHE A 58 -2.29 3.31 -4.94
CA PHE A 58 -1.54 3.12 -3.70
C PHE A 58 -0.64 1.88 -3.80
N LEU A 59 -1.19 0.79 -4.33
CA LEU A 59 -0.41 -0.44 -4.45
C LEU A 59 0.71 -0.31 -5.48
N GLN A 60 0.47 0.41 -6.58
CA GLN A 60 1.51 0.63 -7.57
C GLN A 60 2.68 1.41 -6.98
N VAL A 61 2.37 2.46 -6.22
CA VAL A 61 3.43 3.26 -5.58
C VAL A 61 4.18 2.41 -4.56
N SER A 62 3.45 1.62 -3.77
CA SER A 62 4.08 0.74 -2.79
C SER A 62 5.06 -0.22 -3.43
N LYS A 63 4.65 -0.81 -4.54
CA LYS A 63 5.50 -1.75 -5.25
C LYS A 63 6.74 -1.06 -5.79
N ALA A 64 6.58 0.18 -6.25
CA ALA A 64 7.72 0.94 -6.79
C ALA A 64 8.76 1.21 -5.72
N ILE A 65 8.37 1.43 -4.48
CA ILE A 65 9.32 1.62 -3.39
C ILE A 65 9.62 0.32 -2.65
N LYS A 66 9.13 -0.80 -3.17
CA LYS A 66 9.50 -2.14 -2.69
C LYS A 66 9.09 -2.37 -1.25
N VAL A 67 7.85 -2.05 -0.91
CA VAL A 67 7.30 -2.37 0.40
C VAL A 67 6.13 -3.30 0.25
N ASN A 68 5.98 -4.17 1.21
CA ASN A 68 4.86 -5.09 1.30
C ASN A 68 3.93 -4.68 2.41
N PHE A 69 2.71 -5.14 2.31
CA PHE A 69 1.72 -4.88 3.33
C PHE A 69 1.39 -6.15 4.07
N PHE A 70 1.11 -5.99 5.33
CA PHE A 70 0.70 -7.09 6.19
C PHE A 70 -0.58 -6.71 6.89
N PHE A 71 -1.41 -7.70 7.09
CA PHE A 71 -2.53 -7.57 8.02
C PHE A 71 -2.07 -8.05 9.36
N GLU A 72 -2.45 -7.28 10.37
CA GLU A 72 -2.19 -7.68 11.75
C GLU A 72 -3.52 -7.99 12.40
N ASN A 73 -3.62 -9.16 13.01
CA ASN A 73 -4.84 -9.57 13.66
C ASN A 73 -4.85 -9.01 15.08
N GLN A 74 -5.90 -8.24 15.40
CA GLN A 74 -6.04 -7.68 16.74
C GLN A 74 -6.54 -8.72 17.73
N GLU A 75 -7.08 -9.81 17.23
CA GLU A 75 -7.52 -10.92 18.03
C GLU A 75 -6.73 -12.16 17.64
N ASP A 76 -6.35 -12.96 18.60
CA ASP A 76 -5.43 -14.05 18.31
C ASP A 76 -6.10 -15.30 17.78
N LYS A 77 -7.35 -15.22 17.32
CA LYS A 77 -8.11 -16.42 17.02
C LYS A 77 -8.24 -16.74 15.55
N THR A 78 -7.80 -15.83 14.69
CA THR A 78 -7.92 -16.01 13.25
C THR A 78 -6.57 -16.35 12.66
N ASP A 79 -6.54 -17.42 11.88
CA ASP A 79 -5.32 -17.80 11.16
C ASP A 79 -5.23 -16.99 9.87
N LEU A 80 -4.42 -15.94 9.89
CA LEU A 80 -4.30 -15.07 8.73
C LEU A 80 -3.67 -15.76 7.54
N ASN A 81 -2.76 -16.72 7.79
CA ASN A 81 -2.16 -17.47 6.69
C ASN A 81 -3.22 -18.29 5.95
N GLN A 82 -4.10 -18.92 6.70
CA GLN A 82 -5.16 -19.69 6.09
C GLN A 82 -6.12 -18.80 5.32
N CYS A 83 -6.44 -17.64 5.87
CA CYS A 83 -7.29 -16.67 5.17
C CYS A 83 -6.64 -16.24 3.85
N PHE A 84 -5.35 -16.00 3.87
CA PHE A 84 -4.62 -15.58 2.69
C PHE A 84 -4.66 -16.68 1.62
N GLU A 85 -4.42 -17.92 2.02
CA GLU A 85 -4.46 -19.04 1.08
C GLU A 85 -5.83 -19.19 0.45
N LYS A 86 -6.88 -19.07 1.27
CA LYS A 86 -8.23 -19.20 0.73
C LYS A 86 -8.56 -18.07 -0.23
N ALA A 87 -8.13 -16.85 0.08
CA ALA A 87 -8.37 -15.73 -0.81
C ALA A 87 -7.68 -15.94 -2.14
N MET A 88 -6.45 -16.47 -2.11
CA MET A 88 -5.71 -16.71 -3.34
C MET A 88 -6.37 -17.82 -4.16
N GLU A 89 -6.89 -18.83 -3.50
CA GLU A 89 -7.62 -19.88 -4.20
C GLU A 89 -8.83 -19.32 -4.94
N GLN A 90 -9.54 -18.40 -4.29
CA GLN A 90 -10.71 -17.77 -4.92
C GLN A 90 -10.33 -16.99 -6.17
N LEU A 91 -9.11 -16.48 -6.21
CA LEU A 91 -8.61 -15.79 -7.40
C LEU A 91 -8.08 -16.75 -8.46
N GLY A 92 -8.09 -18.04 -8.19
CA GLY A 92 -7.57 -19.03 -9.12
C GLY A 92 -6.06 -19.09 -9.17
N ARG A 93 -5.39 -18.60 -8.15
CA ARG A 93 -3.94 -18.61 -8.09
C ARG A 93 -3.44 -19.74 -7.23
N ARG A 94 -2.24 -20.20 -7.54
CA ARG A 94 -1.63 -21.27 -6.79
C ARG A 94 -0.89 -20.71 -5.60
N VAL A 95 -1.02 -21.40 -4.47
CA VAL A 95 -0.42 -20.95 -3.22
C VAL A 95 1.10 -20.92 -3.32
N ASP A 96 1.68 -21.91 -4.02
CA ASP A 96 3.13 -21.99 -4.12
C ASP A 96 3.75 -20.90 -4.98
N LYS A 97 2.93 -20.07 -5.63
CA LYS A 97 3.43 -18.95 -6.43
C LYS A 97 3.23 -17.62 -5.76
N LEU A 98 2.84 -17.62 -4.49
CA LEU A 98 2.62 -16.38 -3.78
C LEU A 98 3.95 -15.73 -3.42
N PRO A 99 3.99 -14.40 -3.41
CA PRO A 99 5.19 -13.72 -2.94
C PRO A 99 5.43 -14.04 -1.48
N LYS A 100 6.68 -14.19 -1.14
CA LYS A 100 7.06 -14.44 0.24
C LYS A 100 7.83 -13.25 0.77
N ASN A 101 7.61 -12.99 2.03
CA ASN A 101 8.26 -11.85 2.66
C ASN A 101 9.71 -12.10 2.96
#